data_635c2f2a19cfa0e57464026ed9b56935
#
_entry.id   635c2f2a19cfa0e57464026ed9b56935
#
_cell.length_a   1.000
_cell.length_b   1.000
_cell.length_c   1.000
_cell.angle_alpha   90.00
_cell.angle_beta   90.00
_cell.angle_gamma   90.00
#
_symmetry.space_group_name_H-M   'P 1'
#
loop_
_entity.id
_entity.type
_entity.pdbx_description
1 polymer ?
#
loop_
_entity_poly.entity_id
_entity_poly.type
_entity_poly.pdbx_seq_one_letter_code
_entity_poly.pdbx_strand_id
1 'polypeptide(L)'
;DQLAVQIVERFHSRKQIVPGIGHTLHKPVDPRAPRLFEIAAEQGYNGPYVKLMQKVGAQAEKVYGKSLPVNATGAIGAIASELQLPWKIVRGIGVLARAIGLVGHILEEMKNPMAYEIKQRAEEEATAHLRQP
;
A
#
# COMPACT_ATOMS: atom_id res chain seq x y z
N ASP A 1 -7.12 19.53 -10.31
CA ASP A 1 -7.84 18.39 -10.92
C ASP A 1 -7.21 17.94 -12.25
N GLN A 2 -6.77 18.84 -13.12
CA GLN A 2 -6.18 18.49 -14.41
C GLN A 2 -4.91 17.61 -14.30
N LEU A 3 -4.04 17.88 -13.32
CA LEU A 3 -2.83 17.10 -13.10
C LEU A 3 -3.13 15.63 -12.71
N ALA A 4 -4.14 15.40 -11.87
CA ALA A 4 -4.55 14.05 -11.50
C ALA A 4 -5.06 13.26 -12.72
N VAL A 5 -5.81 13.90 -13.60
CA VAL A 5 -6.26 13.30 -14.87
C VAL A 5 -5.07 12.92 -15.75
N GLN A 6 -4.13 13.85 -15.98
CA GLN A 6 -2.94 13.60 -16.78
C GLN A 6 -2.08 12.44 -16.25
N ILE A 7 -1.90 12.36 -14.91
CA ILE A 7 -1.16 11.28 -14.29
C ILE A 7 -1.84 9.94 -14.59
N VAL A 8 -3.15 9.83 -14.32
CA VAL A 8 -3.88 8.57 -14.50
C VAL A 8 -3.90 8.14 -15.96
N GLU A 9 -4.18 9.04 -16.89
CA GLU A 9 -4.20 8.77 -18.33
C GLU A 9 -2.84 8.29 -18.84
N ARG A 10 -1.75 8.90 -18.38
CA ARG A 10 -0.39 8.49 -18.73
C ARG A 10 -0.09 7.04 -18.34
N PHE A 11 -0.55 6.58 -17.17
CA PHE A 11 -0.38 5.20 -16.76
C PHE A 11 -1.36 4.27 -17.47
N HIS A 12 -2.61 4.70 -17.62
CA HIS A 12 -3.65 3.92 -18.28
C HIS A 12 -3.30 3.64 -19.75
N SER A 13 -2.78 4.62 -20.51
CA SER A 13 -2.33 4.43 -21.88
C SER A 13 -1.21 3.38 -22.03
N ARG A 14 -0.44 3.16 -20.96
CA ARG A 14 0.62 2.14 -20.88
C ARG A 14 0.13 0.80 -20.31
N LYS A 15 -1.18 0.65 -20.09
CA LYS A 15 -1.78 -0.52 -19.40
C LYS A 15 -1.20 -0.78 -18.02
N GLN A 16 -0.81 0.26 -17.31
CA GLN A 16 -0.23 0.22 -15.96
C GLN A 16 -1.16 0.91 -14.97
N ILE A 17 -1.15 0.45 -13.72
CA ILE A 17 -1.82 1.16 -12.62
C ILE A 17 -0.83 2.15 -12.01
N VAL A 18 -1.33 3.31 -11.60
CA VAL A 18 -0.51 4.33 -10.92
C VAL A 18 0.10 3.73 -9.64
N PRO A 19 1.42 3.84 -9.44
CA PRO A 19 2.05 3.39 -8.19
C PRO A 19 1.43 4.07 -6.97
N GLY A 20 1.20 3.30 -5.92
CA GLY A 20 0.53 3.80 -4.72
C GLY A 20 -1.01 3.70 -4.76
N ILE A 21 -1.57 3.17 -5.85
CA ILE A 21 -3.01 2.91 -6.03
C ILE A 21 -3.27 1.41 -6.13
N GLY A 22 -4.35 0.96 -5.47
CA GLY A 22 -4.76 -0.43 -5.43
C GLY A 22 -4.03 -1.28 -4.39
N HIS A 23 -4.69 -2.34 -3.94
CA HIS A 23 -4.14 -3.33 -3.03
C HIS A 23 -4.72 -4.72 -3.33
N THR A 24 -3.95 -5.77 -3.07
CA THR A 24 -4.40 -7.14 -3.31
C THR A 24 -5.47 -7.59 -2.30
N LEU A 25 -5.27 -7.28 -1.02
CA LEU A 25 -6.14 -7.69 0.08
C LEU A 25 -7.10 -6.57 0.52
N HIS A 26 -6.61 -5.35 0.70
CA HIS A 26 -7.41 -4.25 1.24
C HIS A 26 -8.28 -3.61 0.16
N LYS A 27 -9.58 -3.95 0.16
CA LYS A 27 -10.62 -3.39 -0.72
C LYS A 27 -11.92 -3.28 0.08
N PRO A 28 -12.74 -2.24 -0.13
CA PRO A 28 -12.55 -1.13 -1.07
C PRO A 28 -11.56 -0.07 -0.57
N VAL A 29 -11.10 -0.13 0.67
CA VAL A 29 -10.21 0.87 1.30
C VAL A 29 -9.01 0.17 1.93
N ASP A 30 -7.82 0.73 1.76
CA ASP A 30 -6.66 0.36 2.57
C ASP A 30 -6.70 1.20 3.87
N PRO A 31 -7.00 0.61 5.04
CA PRO A 31 -7.24 1.37 6.28
C PRO A 31 -6.02 2.15 6.76
N ARG A 32 -4.83 1.81 6.29
CA ARG A 32 -3.58 2.48 6.65
C ARG A 32 -3.48 3.86 6.03
N ALA A 33 -3.94 4.03 4.80
CA ALA A 33 -3.81 5.30 4.08
C ALA A 33 -4.64 6.43 4.70
N PRO A 34 -5.95 6.27 5.01
CA PRO A 34 -6.71 7.29 5.74
C PRO A 34 -6.06 7.66 7.08
N ARG A 35 -5.62 6.66 7.86
CA ARG A 35 -4.99 6.92 9.15
C ARG A 35 -3.69 7.72 9.04
N LEU A 36 -2.87 7.42 8.04
CA LEU A 36 -1.67 8.21 7.76
C LEU A 36 -2.01 9.65 7.37
N PHE A 37 -3.05 9.87 6.57
CA PHE A 37 -3.49 11.21 6.21
C PHE A 37 -4.08 11.99 7.39
N GLU A 38 -4.81 11.34 8.31
CA GLU A 38 -5.28 11.93 9.55
C GLU A 38 -4.10 12.42 10.41
N ILE A 39 -3.12 11.55 10.67
CA ILE A 39 -1.93 11.91 11.44
C ILE A 39 -1.17 13.06 10.77
N ALA A 40 -1.03 13.03 9.45
CA ALA A 40 -0.39 14.10 8.72
C ALA A 40 -1.15 15.43 8.87
N ALA A 41 -2.49 15.40 8.80
CA ALA A 41 -3.32 16.58 8.99
C ALA A 41 -3.22 17.15 10.42
N GLU A 42 -3.22 16.29 11.45
CA GLU A 42 -3.01 16.67 12.86
C GLU A 42 -1.67 17.40 13.05
N GLN A 43 -0.65 17.04 12.27
CA GLN A 43 0.68 17.65 12.28
C GLN A 43 0.85 18.81 11.27
N GLY A 44 -0.21 19.25 10.60
CA GLY A 44 -0.17 20.35 9.63
C GLY A 44 0.31 19.98 8.22
N TYR A 45 0.48 18.70 7.90
CA TYR A 45 0.96 18.21 6.60
C TYR A 45 -0.17 17.72 5.68
N ASN A 46 -1.24 18.50 5.55
CA ASN A 46 -2.34 18.20 4.61
C ASN A 46 -2.32 19.17 3.42
N GLY A 47 -1.22 19.23 2.74
CA GLY A 47 -0.94 20.18 1.67
C GLY A 47 -1.29 19.65 0.27
N PRO A 48 -0.61 20.19 -0.78
CA PRO A 48 -0.93 19.91 -2.17
C PRO A 48 -0.65 18.47 -2.60
N TYR A 49 0.37 17.81 -2.07
CA TYR A 49 0.73 16.45 -2.45
C TYR A 49 -0.25 15.41 -1.90
N VAL A 50 -0.69 15.56 -0.66
CA VAL A 50 -1.73 14.71 -0.06
C VAL A 50 -3.03 14.86 -0.84
N LYS A 51 -3.45 16.09 -1.11
CA LYS A 51 -4.65 16.38 -1.92
C LYS A 51 -4.55 15.83 -3.35
N LEU A 52 -3.37 15.95 -3.96
CA LEU A 52 -3.13 15.38 -5.29
C LEU A 52 -3.27 13.86 -5.28
N MET A 53 -2.67 13.18 -4.30
CA MET A 53 -2.75 11.73 -4.20
C MET A 53 -4.19 11.23 -4.02
N GLN A 54 -4.98 11.91 -3.22
CA GLN A 54 -6.41 11.61 -3.06
C GLN A 54 -7.19 11.79 -4.37
N LYS A 55 -6.91 12.87 -5.12
CA LYS A 55 -7.52 13.12 -6.43
C LYS A 55 -7.09 12.08 -7.47
N VAL A 56 -5.83 11.67 -7.45
CA VAL A 56 -5.32 10.59 -8.32
C VAL A 56 -6.04 9.28 -8.01
N GLY A 57 -6.26 8.94 -6.74
CA GLY A 57 -7.04 7.77 -6.34
C GLY A 57 -8.46 7.81 -6.90
N ALA A 58 -9.18 8.90 -6.66
CA ALA A 58 -10.55 9.09 -7.15
C ALA A 58 -10.66 9.06 -8.69
N GLN A 59 -9.66 9.64 -9.38
CA GLN A 59 -9.62 9.61 -10.84
C GLN A 59 -9.28 8.22 -11.38
N ALA A 60 -8.38 7.48 -10.70
CA ALA A 60 -8.04 6.12 -11.08
C ALA A 60 -9.26 5.20 -11.02
N GLU A 61 -10.06 5.26 -9.96
CA GLU A 61 -11.30 4.46 -9.85
C GLU A 61 -12.25 4.72 -11.03
N LYS A 62 -12.40 5.97 -11.44
CA LYS A 62 -13.24 6.36 -12.59
C LYS A 62 -12.71 5.77 -13.91
N VAL A 63 -11.41 5.90 -14.16
CA VAL A 63 -10.80 5.49 -15.44
C VAL A 63 -10.69 3.97 -15.56
N TYR A 64 -10.36 3.27 -14.47
CA TYR A 64 -10.21 1.81 -14.50
C TYR A 64 -11.53 1.05 -14.22
N GLY A 65 -12.60 1.72 -13.82
CA GLY A 65 -13.93 1.12 -13.56
C GLY A 65 -13.94 0.10 -12.44
N LYS A 66 -13.01 0.19 -11.48
CA LYS A 66 -12.88 -0.73 -10.35
C LYS A 66 -12.35 -0.04 -9.11
N SER A 67 -12.62 -0.61 -7.93
CA SER A 67 -12.08 -0.06 -6.68
C SER A 67 -10.56 -0.16 -6.65
N LEU A 68 -9.90 0.98 -6.55
CA LEU A 68 -8.46 1.15 -6.53
C LEU A 68 -8.08 2.13 -5.41
N PRO A 69 -8.14 1.70 -4.14
CA PRO A 69 -7.84 2.59 -3.02
C PRO A 69 -6.41 3.13 -3.08
N VAL A 70 -6.20 4.32 -2.57
CA VAL A 70 -4.85 4.77 -2.21
C VAL A 70 -4.32 3.81 -1.16
N ASN A 71 -3.18 3.20 -1.41
CA ASN A 71 -2.56 2.28 -0.47
C ASN A 71 -1.53 2.98 0.43
N ALA A 72 -1.01 2.25 1.43
CA ALA A 72 -0.03 2.81 2.37
C ALA A 72 1.19 3.42 1.67
N THR A 73 1.66 2.83 0.56
CA THR A 73 2.82 3.36 -0.19
C THR A 73 2.50 4.71 -0.83
N GLY A 74 1.29 4.86 -1.39
CA GLY A 74 0.83 6.13 -1.93
C GLY A 74 0.71 7.22 -0.87
N ALA A 75 0.14 6.87 0.30
CA ALA A 75 0.05 7.79 1.42
C ALA A 75 1.43 8.23 1.94
N ILE A 76 2.35 7.28 2.14
CA ILE A 76 3.73 7.58 2.55
C ILE A 76 4.43 8.49 1.53
N GLY A 77 4.29 8.20 0.23
CA GLY A 77 4.87 9.01 -0.82
C GLY A 77 4.35 10.46 -0.83
N ALA A 78 3.05 10.64 -0.65
CA ALA A 78 2.44 11.96 -0.58
C ALA A 78 2.91 12.76 0.65
N ILE A 79 2.90 12.13 1.84
CA ILE A 79 3.33 12.77 3.09
C ILE A 79 4.83 13.09 3.06
N ALA A 80 5.66 12.17 2.55
CA ALA A 80 7.09 12.42 2.38
C ALA A 80 7.36 13.62 1.45
N SER A 81 6.52 13.82 0.43
CA SER A 81 6.58 14.97 -0.45
C SER A 81 6.17 16.28 0.25
N GLU A 82 5.16 16.25 1.15
CA GLU A 82 4.82 17.41 2.00
C GLU A 82 6.00 17.79 2.92
N LEU A 83 6.72 16.80 3.43
CA LEU A 83 7.92 16.97 4.23
C LEU A 83 9.15 17.37 3.40
N GLN A 84 9.00 17.54 2.08
CA GLN A 84 10.07 17.86 1.14
C GLN A 84 11.24 16.85 1.17
N LEU A 85 10.95 15.60 1.52
CA LEU A 85 11.96 14.54 1.52
C LEU A 85 12.31 14.13 0.09
N PRO A 86 13.58 13.90 -0.22
CA PRO A 86 13.98 13.41 -1.53
C PRO A 86 13.28 12.09 -1.87
N TRP A 87 12.60 12.01 -3.02
CA TRP A 87 11.85 10.81 -3.42
C TRP A 87 12.67 9.51 -3.40
N LYS A 88 14.00 9.62 -3.59
CA LYS A 88 14.92 8.48 -3.60
C LYS A 88 14.99 7.74 -2.25
N ILE A 89 14.71 8.42 -1.14
CA ILE A 89 14.77 7.81 0.20
C ILE A 89 13.42 7.24 0.67
N VAL A 90 12.31 7.58 0.01
CA VAL A 90 10.95 7.20 0.45
C VAL A 90 10.78 5.69 0.56
N ARG A 91 11.38 4.94 -0.38
CA ARG A 91 11.39 3.47 -0.30
C ARG A 91 12.13 2.95 0.94
N GLY A 92 13.23 3.61 1.33
CA GLY A 92 13.99 3.28 2.54
C GLY A 92 13.18 3.48 3.81
N ILE A 93 12.33 4.51 3.88
CA ILE A 93 11.40 4.74 5.01
C ILE A 93 10.42 3.55 5.13
N GLY A 94 9.85 3.09 4.03
CA GLY A 94 8.99 1.91 4.04
C GLY A 94 9.70 0.62 4.49
N VAL A 95 10.96 0.44 4.08
CA VAL A 95 11.80 -0.70 4.53
C VAL A 95 12.08 -0.60 6.02
N LEU A 96 12.42 0.58 6.54
CA LEU A 96 12.66 0.80 7.97
C LEU A 96 11.43 0.46 8.81
N ALA A 97 10.26 0.94 8.41
CA ALA A 97 9.00 0.62 9.09
C ALA A 97 8.72 -0.90 9.09
N ARG A 98 9.02 -1.60 8.00
CA ARG A 98 8.88 -3.05 7.90
C ARG A 98 9.90 -3.77 8.80
N ALA A 99 11.14 -3.30 8.88
CA ALA A 99 12.17 -3.90 9.71
C ALA A 99 11.80 -3.92 11.19
N ILE A 100 11.20 -2.83 11.70
CA ILE A 100 10.70 -2.78 13.08
C ILE A 100 9.61 -3.85 13.31
N GLY A 101 8.66 -3.98 12.39
CA GLY A 101 7.63 -5.02 12.46
C GLY A 101 8.19 -6.44 12.44
N LEU A 102 9.24 -6.67 11.65
CA LEU A 102 9.91 -7.99 11.60
C LEU A 102 10.58 -8.36 12.92
N VAL A 103 11.14 -7.40 13.65
CA VAL A 103 11.68 -7.66 15.00
C VAL A 103 10.56 -8.13 15.94
N GLY A 104 9.39 -7.52 15.88
CA GLY A 104 8.22 -7.97 16.63
C GLY A 104 7.81 -9.41 16.28
N HIS A 105 7.72 -9.73 14.99
CA HIS A 105 7.39 -11.09 14.52
C HIS A 105 8.43 -12.14 14.94
N ILE A 106 9.73 -11.81 14.91
CA ILE A 106 10.77 -12.71 15.41
C ILE A 106 10.57 -13.01 16.89
N LEU A 107 10.27 -11.99 17.71
CA LEU A 107 10.01 -12.19 19.13
C LEU A 107 8.76 -13.03 19.40
N GLU A 108 7.73 -12.88 18.59
CA GLU A 108 6.52 -13.73 18.66
C GLU A 108 6.85 -15.17 18.28
N GLU A 109 7.55 -15.39 17.18
CA GLU A 109 7.95 -16.71 16.69
C GLU A 109 8.87 -17.44 17.69
N MET A 110 9.76 -16.71 18.39
CA MET A 110 10.59 -17.29 19.46
C MET A 110 9.78 -17.78 20.65
N LYS A 111 8.64 -17.14 20.95
CA LYS A 111 7.75 -17.54 22.06
C LYS A 111 6.75 -18.62 21.65
N ASN A 112 6.18 -18.49 20.48
CA ASN A 112 5.16 -19.37 19.93
C ASN A 112 5.51 -19.71 18.47
N PRO A 113 6.40 -20.68 18.22
CA PRO A 113 6.79 -21.07 16.88
C PRO A 113 5.58 -21.52 16.03
N MET A 114 5.29 -20.81 14.96
CA MET A 114 4.16 -21.08 14.07
C MET A 114 4.56 -21.28 12.60
N ALA A 115 5.76 -20.83 12.22
CA ALA A 115 6.19 -20.85 10.83
C ALA A 115 6.17 -22.24 10.21
N TYR A 116 6.60 -23.25 10.94
CA TYR A 116 6.59 -24.64 10.48
C TYR A 116 5.16 -25.17 10.30
N GLU A 117 4.29 -24.93 11.26
CA GLU A 117 2.88 -25.36 11.21
C GLU A 117 2.13 -24.68 10.05
N ILE A 118 2.32 -23.39 9.86
CA ILE A 118 1.71 -22.64 8.75
C ILE A 118 2.19 -23.20 7.40
N LYS A 119 3.50 -23.47 7.28
CA LYS A 119 4.08 -24.06 6.09
C LYS A 119 3.45 -25.42 5.77
N GLN A 120 3.39 -26.30 6.78
CA GLN A 120 2.84 -27.64 6.62
C GLN A 120 1.37 -27.60 6.19
N ARG A 121 0.54 -26.78 6.85
CA ARG A 121 -0.87 -26.59 6.46
C ARG A 121 -1.01 -26.07 5.02
N ALA A 122 -0.18 -25.09 4.63
CA ALA A 122 -0.21 -24.57 3.29
C ALA A 122 0.19 -25.61 2.23
N GLU A 123 1.20 -26.46 2.52
CA GLU A 123 1.59 -27.56 1.65
C GLU A 123 0.50 -28.63 1.54
N GLU A 124 -0.13 -29.00 2.66
CA GLU A 124 -1.24 -29.97 2.71
C GLU A 124 -2.43 -29.48 1.90
N GLU A 125 -2.83 -28.22 2.06
CA GLU A 125 -3.94 -27.62 1.32
C GLU A 125 -3.62 -27.49 -0.18
N ALA A 126 -2.43 -27.03 -0.53
CA ALA A 126 -2.00 -26.84 -1.90
C ALA A 126 -1.93 -28.19 -2.68
N THR A 127 -1.61 -29.29 -1.98
CA THR A 127 -1.47 -30.62 -2.58
C THR A 127 -2.70 -31.51 -2.39
N ALA A 128 -3.76 -31.04 -1.77
CA ALA A 128 -4.97 -31.82 -1.48
C ALA A 128 -5.59 -32.43 -2.75
N HIS A 129 -5.56 -31.69 -3.87
CA HIS A 129 -6.07 -32.14 -5.17
C HIS A 129 -5.29 -33.32 -5.77
N LEU A 130 -4.03 -33.54 -5.34
CA LEU A 130 -3.19 -34.66 -5.80
C LEU A 130 -3.44 -35.94 -5.03
N ARG A 131 -4.17 -35.87 -3.90
CA ARG A 131 -4.43 -37.00 -2.99
C ARG A 131 -5.82 -37.61 -3.21
N GLN A 132 -6.62 -37.07 -4.13
CA GLN A 132 -7.91 -37.67 -4.48
C GLN A 132 -7.66 -38.82 -5.49
N PRO A 133 -8.23 -40.04 -5.25
CA PRO A 133 -8.08 -41.17 -6.13
C PRO A 133 -8.76 -40.95 -7.47
#